data_f6d6e97952b2529b98ebd51b04de6a56
#
_entry.id   f6d6e97952b2529b98ebd51b04de6a56
#
_cell.length_a   1.000
_cell.length_b   1.000
_cell.length_c   1.000
_cell.angle_alpha   90.00
_cell.angle_beta   90.00
_cell.angle_gamma   90.00
#
_symmetry.space_group_name_H-M   'P 1'
#
loop_
_entity.id
_entity.type
_entity.pdbx_description
1 polymer ?
#
loop_
_entity_poly.entity_id
_entity_poly.type
_entity_poly.pdbx_seq_one_letter_code
_entity_poly.pdbx_strand_id
1 'polypeptide(L)' 'MHAELDTLEAKIRQVAALCHTLRQDNSALRQQLLATQQDNKQLTTRLDAAKARLQTLLDTLPEDM' A
#
# COMPACT_ATOMS: atom_id res chain seq x y z
N MET A 1 0.53 -25.81 -41.38
CA MET A 1 1.60 -25.97 -40.38
C MET A 1 2.07 -24.64 -39.79
N HIS A 2 2.37 -23.66 -40.66
CA HIS A 2 2.81 -22.34 -40.16
C HIS A 2 1.77 -21.60 -39.33
N ALA A 3 0.48 -21.75 -39.66
CA ALA A 3 -0.59 -21.07 -38.93
C ALA A 3 -0.68 -21.49 -37.45
N GLU A 4 -0.48 -22.77 -37.16
CA GLU A 4 -0.50 -23.27 -35.80
C GLU A 4 0.73 -22.80 -34.99
N LEU A 5 1.90 -22.80 -35.61
CA LEU A 5 3.12 -22.28 -35.00
C LEU A 5 3.03 -20.77 -34.75
N ASP A 6 2.46 -20.04 -35.70
CA ASP A 6 2.27 -18.60 -35.58
C ASP A 6 1.31 -18.29 -34.44
N THR A 7 0.24 -19.06 -34.29
CA THR A 7 -0.73 -18.92 -33.19
C THR A 7 -0.05 -19.21 -31.86
N LEU A 8 0.72 -20.26 -31.77
CA LEU A 8 1.45 -20.61 -30.56
C LEU A 8 2.46 -19.51 -30.19
N GLU A 9 3.21 -19.02 -31.17
CA GLU A 9 4.15 -17.93 -30.95
C GLU A 9 3.45 -16.67 -30.42
N ALA A 10 2.32 -16.32 -31.02
CA ALA A 10 1.52 -15.16 -30.57
C ALA A 10 1.05 -15.32 -29.12
N LYS A 11 0.60 -16.52 -28.76
CA LYS A 11 0.19 -16.82 -27.38
C LYS A 11 1.36 -16.75 -26.39
N ILE A 12 2.51 -17.24 -26.78
CA ILE A 12 3.71 -17.16 -25.94
C ILE A 12 4.10 -15.70 -25.70
N ARG A 13 4.07 -14.88 -26.74
CA ARG A 13 4.35 -13.44 -26.61
C ARG A 13 3.33 -12.76 -25.70
N GLN A 14 2.06 -13.13 -25.83
CA GLN A 14 1.00 -12.58 -24.99
C GLN A 14 1.21 -12.95 -23.52
N VAL A 15 1.55 -14.20 -23.24
CA VAL A 15 1.84 -14.65 -21.88
C VAL A 15 3.05 -13.93 -21.30
N ALA A 16 4.13 -13.79 -22.10
CA ALA A 16 5.31 -13.07 -21.68
C ALA A 16 5.01 -11.60 -21.35
N ALA A 17 4.20 -10.94 -22.18
CA ALA A 17 3.78 -9.57 -21.95
C ALA A 17 2.94 -9.47 -20.67
N LEU A 18 2.02 -10.41 -20.46
CA LEU A 18 1.20 -10.46 -19.25
C LEU A 18 2.06 -10.68 -18.00
N CYS A 19 3.04 -11.56 -18.06
CA CYS A 19 3.97 -11.79 -16.96
C CYS A 19 4.75 -10.51 -16.62
N HIS A 20 5.18 -9.78 -17.63
CA HIS A 20 5.89 -8.52 -17.44
C HIS A 20 4.99 -7.50 -16.74
N THR A 21 3.76 -7.34 -17.22
CA THR A 21 2.78 -6.44 -16.61
C THR A 21 2.49 -6.82 -15.15
N LEU A 22 2.30 -8.10 -14.88
CA LEU A 22 2.05 -8.59 -13.52
C LEU A 22 3.22 -8.31 -12.58
N ARG A 23 4.45 -8.46 -13.06
CA ARG A 23 5.64 -8.11 -12.26
C ARG A 23 5.69 -6.63 -11.94
N GLN A 24 5.39 -5.78 -12.92
CA GLN A 24 5.33 -4.33 -12.71
C GLN A 24 4.23 -3.96 -11.71
N ASP A 25 3.04 -4.51 -11.87
CA ASP A 25 1.91 -4.25 -10.97
C ASP A 25 2.22 -4.74 -9.56
N ASN A 26 2.84 -5.92 -9.44
CA ASN A 26 3.24 -6.47 -8.15
C ASN A 26 4.23 -5.55 -7.43
N SER A 27 5.24 -5.08 -8.16
CA SER A 27 6.24 -4.15 -7.61
C SER A 27 5.58 -2.84 -7.17
N ALA A 28 4.71 -2.27 -8.00
CA ALA A 28 4.01 -1.03 -7.68
C ALA A 28 3.10 -1.20 -6.45
N LEU A 29 2.37 -2.31 -6.37
CA LEU A 29 1.49 -2.60 -5.24
C LEU A 29 2.27 -2.79 -3.94
N ARG A 30 3.43 -3.44 -4.00
CA ARG A 30 4.31 -3.58 -2.82
C ARG A 30 4.81 -2.24 -2.32
N GLN A 31 5.18 -1.34 -3.23
CA GLN A 31 5.61 0.02 -2.87
C GLN A 31 4.46 0.82 -2.26
N GLN A 32 3.26 0.73 -2.84
CA GLN A 32 2.08 1.39 -2.31
C GLN A 32 1.72 0.85 -0.92
N LEU A 33 1.80 -0.45 -0.72
CA LEU A 33 1.54 -1.06 0.58
C LEU A 33 2.53 -0.54 1.63
N LEU A 34 3.81 -0.51 1.30
CA LEU A 34 4.84 0.00 2.22
C LEU A 34 4.58 1.45 2.60
N ALA A 35 4.28 2.30 1.62
CA ALA A 35 3.97 3.71 1.86
C ALA A 35 2.73 3.86 2.75
N THR A 36 1.68 3.08 2.47
CA THR A 36 0.44 3.10 3.27
C THR A 36 0.69 2.64 4.71
N GLN A 37 1.51 1.62 4.90
CA GLN A 37 1.88 1.16 6.24
C GLN A 37 2.65 2.23 7.02
N GLN A 38 3.56 2.94 6.36
CA GLN A 38 4.30 4.04 6.98
C GLN A 38 3.37 5.19 7.34
N ASP A 39 2.45 5.57 6.46
CA ASP A 39 1.45 6.61 6.73
C ASP A 39 0.57 6.22 7.92
N ASN A 40 0.13 4.97 7.95
CA ASN A 40 -0.68 4.45 9.04
C ASN A 40 0.05 4.54 10.37
N LYS A 41 1.32 4.17 10.39
CA LYS A 41 2.16 4.25 11.58
C LYS A 41 2.31 5.70 12.06
N GLN A 42 2.55 6.63 11.14
CA GLN A 42 2.65 8.06 11.48
C GLN A 42 1.33 8.59 12.03
N LEU A 43 0.22 8.24 11.40
CA LEU A 43 -1.11 8.66 11.88
C LEU A 43 -1.41 8.11 13.27
N THR A 44 -1.06 6.86 13.53
CA THR A 44 -1.22 6.25 14.85
C THR A 44 -0.39 6.99 15.90
N THR A 45 0.86 7.31 15.58
CA THR A 45 1.74 8.07 16.48
C THR A 45 1.17 9.45 16.78
N ARG A 46 0.67 10.15 15.76
CA ARG A 46 0.04 11.47 15.94
C ARG A 46 -1.22 11.40 16.79
N LEU A 47 -2.03 10.37 16.55
CA LEU A 47 -3.24 10.16 17.33
C LEU A 47 -2.92 9.90 18.79
N ASP A 48 -1.95 9.05 19.07
CA ASP A 48 -1.51 8.75 20.44
C ASP A 48 -0.96 9.99 21.12
N ALA A 49 -0.18 10.82 20.41
CA ALA A 49 0.33 12.08 20.95
C ALA A 49 -0.82 13.07 21.25
N ALA A 50 -1.81 13.16 20.37
CA ALA A 50 -2.97 14.03 20.56
C ALA A 50 -3.79 13.56 21.77
N LYS A 51 -4.00 12.25 21.91
CA LYS A 51 -4.69 11.68 23.06
C LYS A 51 -3.96 11.99 24.38
N ALA A 52 -2.64 11.85 24.39
CA ALA A 52 -1.83 12.14 25.57
C ALA A 52 -1.92 13.60 25.96
N ARG A 53 -1.86 14.53 25.00
CA ARG A 53 -2.02 15.96 25.26
C ARG A 53 -3.40 16.28 25.81
N LEU A 54 -4.44 15.68 25.23
CA LEU A 54 -5.81 15.87 25.69
C LEU A 54 -5.96 15.37 27.14
N GLN A 55 -5.41 14.21 27.44
CA GLN A 55 -5.43 13.65 28.78
C GLN A 55 -4.72 14.56 29.78
N THR A 56 -3.56 15.10 29.41
CA THR A 56 -2.83 16.07 30.26
C THR A 56 -3.66 17.31 30.52
N LEU A 57 -4.34 17.84 29.50
CA LEU A 57 -5.23 19.00 29.68
C LEU A 57 -6.38 18.69 30.62
N LEU A 58 -7.01 17.54 30.49
CA LEU A 58 -8.08 17.10 31.35
C LEU A 58 -7.61 16.96 32.80
N ASP A 59 -6.43 16.40 33.00
CA ASP A 59 -5.85 16.18 34.33
C ASP A 59 -5.43 17.48 35.02
N THR A 60 -5.15 18.54 34.23
CA THR A 60 -4.77 19.86 34.77
C THR A 60 -5.94 20.79 34.99
N LEU A 61 -7.16 20.41 34.58
CA LEU A 61 -8.34 21.24 34.85
C LEU A 61 -8.66 21.25 36.34
N PRO A 62 -9.03 22.42 36.88
CA PRO A 62 -9.49 22.49 38.30
C PRO A 62 -10.75 21.68 38.48
N GLU A 63 -10.86 21.01 39.64
CA GLU A 63 -12.05 20.23 39.99
C GLU A 63 -13.29 21.11 40.14
N ASP A 64 -13.12 22.41 40.43
CA ASP A 64 -14.21 23.35 40.66
C ASP A 64 -14.86 23.90 39.40
N MET A 65 -14.42 23.43 38.25
CA MET A 65 -15.02 23.78 36.97
C MET A 65 -15.99 22.71 36.51
#